data_5172e01644bfd24a4dcef1d79dfea104
#
_entry.id   5172e01644bfd24a4dcef1d79dfea104
#
_cell.length_a   1.000
_cell.length_b   1.000
_cell.length_c   1.000
_cell.angle_alpha   90.00
_cell.angle_beta   90.00
_cell.angle_gamma   90.00
#
_symmetry.space_group_name_H-M   'P 1'
#
loop_
_entity.id
_entity.type
_entity.pdbx_description
1 polymer ?
#
loop_
_entity_poly.entity_id
_entity_poly.type
_entity_poly.pdbx_seq_one_letter_code
_entity_poly.pdbx_strand_id
1 'polypeptide(L)'
;GGVSVAIGELAPSLEINLDCVPKKYAGLDGTELAISESQERMAVVVSPADAEKYRKFAEDENLECTKVAVVTDSGKLVMKWRGKAIVDLSRKFLDTNGVTAVARAEIVSPSENSPLNAPSGLSAADESAWTKTLSKLNCCSQRGLVERFDSSIGASAVLHPYGGKNLATSPDAMCSKIPLLKGSTNTGTLFSFGFNPDISIWSPYHGAMYAVLESFAKIAASGGDVSKIR
;
A
#
# COMPACT_ATOMS: atom_id res chain seq x y z
N GLY A 1 7.84 2.44 13.58
CA GLY A 1 8.97 3.27 13.49
C GLY A 1 9.10 4.48 14.39
N GLY A 2 8.21 4.75 15.35
CA GLY A 2 8.33 5.88 16.26
C GLY A 2 8.15 7.25 15.60
N VAL A 3 8.31 8.31 16.40
CA VAL A 3 8.17 9.70 15.96
C VAL A 3 9.22 10.06 14.89
N SER A 4 10.44 9.54 15.01
CA SER A 4 11.53 9.81 14.07
C SER A 4 11.22 9.36 12.64
N VAL A 5 10.55 8.26 12.45
CA VAL A 5 10.15 7.75 11.13
C VAL A 5 8.78 8.33 10.73
N ALA A 6 7.75 8.11 11.55
CA ALA A 6 6.39 8.49 11.22
C ALA A 6 6.20 10.00 10.92
N ILE A 7 6.96 10.86 11.60
CA ILE A 7 6.94 12.31 11.36
C ILE A 7 8.12 12.73 10.49
N GLY A 8 9.31 12.16 10.73
CA GLY A 8 10.54 12.54 10.04
C GLY A 8 10.53 12.33 8.52
N GLU A 9 9.63 11.48 8.01
CA GLU A 9 9.47 11.22 6.57
C GLU A 9 8.40 12.10 5.89
N LEU A 10 7.62 12.87 6.66
CA LEU A 10 6.52 13.67 6.12
C LEU A 10 6.96 14.89 5.32
N ALA A 11 8.16 15.41 5.54
CA ALA A 11 8.69 16.55 4.78
C ALA A 11 10.23 16.50 4.74
N PRO A 12 10.84 17.15 3.72
CA PRO A 12 12.29 17.21 3.57
C PRO A 12 13.02 17.87 4.74
N SER A 13 12.36 18.80 5.42
CA SER A 13 12.95 19.55 6.55
C SER A 13 11.93 19.68 7.66
N LEU A 14 12.30 19.28 8.86
CA LEU A 14 11.40 19.26 10.02
C LEU A 14 12.14 19.62 11.30
N GLU A 15 11.48 20.38 12.15
CA GLU A 15 11.83 20.54 13.55
C GLU A 15 10.75 19.89 14.42
N ILE A 16 11.11 18.85 15.17
CA ILE A 16 10.21 18.07 16.03
C ILE A 16 10.50 18.45 17.49
N ASN A 17 9.45 18.78 18.24
CA ASN A 17 9.53 18.99 19.68
C ASN A 17 9.01 17.74 20.40
N LEU A 18 9.91 16.93 20.91
CA LEU A 18 9.60 15.70 21.63
C LEU A 18 8.90 15.95 22.98
N ASP A 19 9.04 17.15 23.55
CA ASP A 19 8.33 17.50 24.78
C ASP A 19 6.81 17.59 24.59
N CYS A 20 6.38 17.87 23.35
CA CYS A 20 4.97 17.94 22.97
C CYS A 20 4.34 16.58 22.62
N VAL A 21 5.12 15.51 22.53
CA VAL A 21 4.60 14.18 22.19
C VAL A 21 3.74 13.66 23.34
N PRO A 22 2.44 13.35 23.10
CA PRO A 22 1.59 12.80 24.14
C PRO A 22 2.10 11.45 24.68
N LYS A 23 2.06 11.28 25.97
CA LYS A 23 2.56 10.11 26.69
C LYS A 23 1.53 9.59 27.66
N LYS A 24 1.36 8.27 27.74
CA LYS A 24 0.48 7.63 28.74
C LYS A 24 1.15 7.45 30.10
N TYR A 25 2.49 7.48 30.15
CA TYR A 25 3.26 7.31 31.40
C TYR A 25 4.53 8.17 31.36
N ALA A 26 5.06 8.47 32.52
CA ALA A 26 6.32 9.21 32.68
C ALA A 26 7.53 8.26 32.63
N GLY A 27 8.71 8.84 32.42
CA GLY A 27 9.98 8.10 32.52
C GLY A 27 10.72 7.92 31.21
N LEU A 28 10.08 8.18 30.05
CA LEU A 28 10.75 8.11 28.76
C LEU A 28 11.71 9.29 28.59
N ASP A 29 12.93 8.99 28.15
CA ASP A 29 13.91 10.00 27.73
C ASP A 29 13.69 10.45 26.29
N GLY A 30 14.53 11.38 25.81
CA GLY A 30 14.37 11.93 24.45
C GLY A 30 14.63 10.90 23.35
N THR A 31 15.57 9.96 23.57
CA THR A 31 15.86 8.89 22.61
C THR A 31 14.70 7.92 22.52
N GLU A 32 14.19 7.49 23.67
CA GLU A 32 13.03 6.60 23.74
C GLU A 32 11.79 7.22 23.09
N LEU A 33 11.53 8.51 23.34
CA LEU A 33 10.44 9.24 22.68
C LEU A 33 10.61 9.31 21.16
N ALA A 34 11.83 9.45 20.66
CA ALA A 34 12.11 9.53 19.24
C ALA A 34 11.86 8.21 18.50
N ILE A 35 12.17 7.08 19.13
CA ILE A 35 12.12 5.76 18.50
C ILE A 35 10.99 4.85 18.99
N SER A 36 10.35 5.18 20.12
CA SER A 36 9.25 4.38 20.68
C SER A 36 8.06 4.37 19.73
N GLU A 37 7.67 3.20 19.33
CA GLU A 37 6.47 3.00 18.50
C GLU A 37 5.21 3.13 19.36
N SER A 38 4.25 3.91 18.85
CA SER A 38 2.88 3.97 19.37
C SER A 38 1.94 3.62 18.25
N GLN A 39 1.19 2.56 18.44
CA GLN A 39 0.24 2.08 17.43
C GLN A 39 -0.97 3.03 17.31
N GLU A 40 -1.62 2.99 16.14
CA GLU A 40 -2.87 3.69 15.84
C GLU A 40 -2.78 5.23 15.93
N ARG A 41 -1.59 5.79 15.79
CA ARG A 41 -1.39 7.23 15.66
C ARG A 41 -1.25 7.62 14.20
N MET A 42 -1.82 8.78 13.86
CA MET A 42 -1.71 9.37 12.54
C MET A 42 -0.98 10.70 12.65
N ALA A 43 0.04 10.91 11.81
CA ALA A 43 0.69 12.20 11.66
C ALA A 43 0.27 12.84 10.33
N VAL A 44 -0.09 14.11 10.37
CA VAL A 44 -0.53 14.86 9.18
C VAL A 44 0.18 16.20 9.10
N VAL A 45 0.42 16.68 7.88
CA VAL A 45 0.93 18.01 7.62
C VAL A 45 -0.23 18.88 7.15
N VAL A 46 -0.44 19.98 7.84
CA VAL A 46 -1.48 20.96 7.51
C VAL A 46 -0.88 22.36 7.42
N SER A 47 -1.52 23.27 6.69
CA SER A 47 -1.10 24.66 6.66
C SER A 47 -1.25 25.29 8.05
N PRO A 48 -0.43 26.28 8.43
CA PRO A 48 -0.59 26.99 9.70
C PRO A 48 -1.99 27.60 9.89
N ALA A 49 -2.62 28.03 8.79
CA ALA A 49 -3.97 28.61 8.82
C ALA A 49 -5.06 27.59 9.14
N ASP A 50 -4.84 26.33 8.78
CA ASP A 50 -5.81 25.24 8.97
C ASP A 50 -5.58 24.42 10.26
N ALA A 51 -4.48 24.66 10.97
CA ALA A 51 -4.08 23.86 12.13
C ALA A 51 -5.17 23.80 13.21
N GLU A 52 -5.74 24.96 13.58
CA GLU A 52 -6.81 25.03 14.59
C GLU A 52 -8.12 24.40 14.11
N LYS A 53 -8.45 24.56 12.84
CA LYS A 53 -9.62 23.92 12.24
C LYS A 53 -9.47 22.38 12.24
N TYR A 54 -8.27 21.90 11.92
CA TYR A 54 -7.99 20.47 11.96
C TYR A 54 -8.07 19.92 13.38
N ARG A 55 -7.49 20.62 14.37
CA ARG A 55 -7.56 20.25 15.78
C ARG A 55 -9.01 20.14 16.24
N LYS A 56 -9.85 21.11 15.87
CA LYS A 56 -11.27 21.09 16.21
C LYS A 56 -12.00 19.90 15.60
N PHE A 57 -11.72 19.53 14.36
CA PHE A 57 -12.30 18.34 13.76
C PHE A 57 -11.92 17.04 14.51
N ALA A 58 -10.66 16.96 14.96
CA ALA A 58 -10.24 15.82 15.78
C ALA A 58 -10.96 15.78 17.11
N GLU A 59 -11.13 16.95 17.79
CA GLU A 59 -11.89 17.05 19.04
C GLU A 59 -13.37 16.68 18.88
N ASP A 60 -14.01 17.09 17.77
CA ASP A 60 -15.38 16.74 17.43
C ASP A 60 -15.57 15.22 17.26
N GLU A 61 -14.50 14.50 16.85
CA GLU A 61 -14.43 13.02 16.76
C GLU A 61 -13.89 12.37 18.06
N ASN A 62 -13.75 13.14 19.14
CA ASN A 62 -13.19 12.69 20.42
C ASN A 62 -11.76 12.12 20.32
N LEU A 63 -10.95 12.71 19.47
CA LEU A 63 -9.53 12.35 19.25
C LEU A 63 -8.61 13.42 19.83
N GLU A 64 -7.52 12.98 20.46
CA GLU A 64 -6.43 13.87 20.86
C GLU A 64 -5.63 14.30 19.63
N CYS A 65 -5.42 15.61 19.47
CA CYS A 65 -4.63 16.18 18.38
C CYS A 65 -3.63 17.20 18.91
N THR A 66 -2.35 16.92 18.75
CA THR A 66 -1.26 17.74 19.28
C THR A 66 -0.27 18.13 18.20
N LYS A 67 0.09 19.41 18.14
CA LYS A 67 1.17 19.91 17.28
C LYS A 67 2.52 19.51 17.86
N VAL A 68 3.27 18.67 17.17
CA VAL A 68 4.55 18.13 17.61
C VAL A 68 5.73 18.55 16.74
N ALA A 69 5.48 19.06 15.54
CA ALA A 69 6.52 19.44 14.60
C ALA A 69 6.16 20.66 13.75
N VAL A 70 7.16 21.25 13.13
CA VAL A 70 7.04 22.32 12.15
C VAL A 70 7.88 21.96 10.93
N VAL A 71 7.31 22.12 9.74
CA VAL A 71 8.06 22.03 8.48
C VAL A 71 8.92 23.29 8.34
N THR A 72 10.19 23.11 7.99
CA THR A 72 11.16 24.19 7.81
C THR A 72 11.81 24.11 6.43
N ASP A 73 12.69 25.02 6.12
CA ASP A 73 13.52 25.04 4.91
C ASP A 73 15.01 24.76 5.18
N SER A 74 15.32 24.28 6.38
CA SER A 74 16.70 24.07 6.86
C SER A 74 17.47 22.96 6.14
N GLY A 75 16.78 22.08 5.38
CA GLY A 75 17.38 20.87 4.81
C GLY A 75 17.77 19.83 5.86
N LYS A 76 17.17 19.88 7.04
CA LYS A 76 17.54 19.04 8.18
C LYS A 76 16.32 18.40 8.85
N LEU A 77 16.56 17.27 9.52
CA LEU A 77 15.71 16.73 10.56
C LEU A 77 16.31 17.12 11.91
N VAL A 78 15.61 17.92 12.67
CA VAL A 78 16.03 18.34 14.01
C VAL A 78 14.99 17.85 15.02
N MET A 79 15.43 17.18 16.09
CA MET A 79 14.57 16.81 17.20
C MET A 79 15.09 17.45 18.48
N LYS A 80 14.18 18.12 19.18
CA LYS A 80 14.47 18.80 20.44
C LYS A 80 13.79 18.10 21.61
N TRP A 81 14.50 17.99 22.71
CA TRP A 81 14.00 17.48 23.97
C TRP A 81 14.59 18.31 25.13
N ARG A 82 13.73 18.81 25.99
CA ARG A 82 14.12 19.71 27.11
C ARG A 82 14.99 20.86 26.68
N GLY A 83 14.61 21.49 25.55
CA GLY A 83 15.30 22.64 24.98
C GLY A 83 16.64 22.36 24.29
N LYS A 84 17.07 21.08 24.21
CA LYS A 84 18.30 20.67 23.54
C LYS A 84 18.00 19.89 22.28
N ALA A 85 18.76 20.14 21.21
CA ALA A 85 18.75 19.29 20.04
C ALA A 85 19.44 17.96 20.38
N ILE A 86 18.70 16.86 20.27
CA ILE A 86 19.22 15.50 20.46
C ILE A 86 19.45 14.80 19.11
N VAL A 87 18.82 15.31 18.05
CA VAL A 87 19.06 14.92 16.67
C VAL A 87 19.20 16.20 15.83
N ASP A 88 20.24 16.28 15.02
CA ASP A 88 20.49 17.32 14.02
C ASP A 88 21.17 16.69 12.82
N LEU A 89 20.38 16.19 11.88
CA LEU A 89 20.85 15.44 10.72
C LEU A 89 20.42 16.15 9.42
N SER A 90 21.35 16.23 8.47
CA SER A 90 21.00 16.74 7.14
C SER A 90 20.11 15.72 6.38
N ARG A 91 19.15 16.20 5.62
CA ARG A 91 18.33 15.34 4.75
C ARG A 91 19.19 14.56 3.78
N LYS A 92 20.23 15.19 3.23
CA LYS A 92 21.17 14.52 2.33
C LYS A 92 21.82 13.28 2.97
N PHE A 93 22.17 13.36 4.26
CA PHE A 93 22.71 12.21 4.98
C PHE A 93 21.65 11.11 5.17
N LEU A 94 20.42 11.48 5.55
CA LEU A 94 19.32 10.54 5.76
C LEU A 94 18.94 9.80 4.47
N ASP A 95 18.92 10.49 3.34
CA ASP A 95 18.53 9.92 2.04
C ASP A 95 19.57 8.93 1.50
N THR A 96 20.84 9.05 1.92
CA THR A 96 21.92 8.22 1.39
C THR A 96 22.62 7.39 2.46
N ASN A 97 22.29 7.55 3.75
CA ASN A 97 23.07 7.03 4.88
C ASN A 97 24.58 7.40 4.80
N GLY A 98 24.86 8.56 4.16
CA GLY A 98 26.23 9.03 3.91
C GLY A 98 26.97 8.31 2.77
N VAL A 99 26.37 7.31 2.13
CA VAL A 99 26.96 6.54 1.04
C VAL A 99 25.94 6.36 -0.07
N THR A 100 26.32 6.68 -1.31
CA THR A 100 25.51 6.33 -2.47
C THR A 100 25.78 4.89 -2.86
N ALA A 101 24.78 4.04 -2.71
CA ALA A 101 24.86 2.65 -3.17
C ALA A 101 24.82 2.61 -4.70
N VAL A 102 25.78 1.89 -5.28
CA VAL A 102 25.80 1.60 -6.73
C VAL A 102 25.62 0.10 -6.90
N ALA A 103 24.56 -0.30 -7.55
CA ALA A 103 24.34 -1.67 -7.94
C ALA A 103 24.62 -1.83 -9.44
N ARG A 104 25.31 -2.89 -9.80
CA ARG A 104 25.45 -3.34 -11.19
C ARG A 104 24.48 -4.48 -11.40
N ALA A 105 23.62 -4.36 -12.39
CA ALA A 105 22.70 -5.42 -12.78
C ALA A 105 23.12 -5.95 -14.17
N GLU A 106 23.21 -7.26 -14.28
CA GLU A 106 23.32 -7.94 -15.56
C GLU A 106 21.92 -8.40 -15.95
N ILE A 107 21.44 -7.92 -17.09
CA ILE A 107 20.12 -8.29 -17.61
C ILE A 107 20.34 -9.35 -18.68
N VAL A 108 20.01 -10.58 -18.32
CA VAL A 108 20.08 -11.71 -19.25
C VAL A 108 18.83 -11.70 -20.14
N SER A 109 19.02 -11.87 -21.44
CA SER A 109 17.90 -12.02 -22.36
C SER A 109 17.08 -13.27 -22.01
N PRO A 110 15.74 -13.22 -22.12
CA PRO A 110 14.91 -14.39 -21.87
C PRO A 110 15.25 -15.50 -22.86
N SER A 111 15.09 -16.74 -22.43
CA SER A 111 15.29 -17.91 -23.29
C SER A 111 14.28 -17.94 -24.45
N GLU A 112 14.63 -18.63 -25.55
CA GLU A 112 13.72 -18.84 -26.68
C GLU A 112 12.46 -19.65 -26.30
N ASN A 113 12.50 -20.40 -25.23
CA ASN A 113 11.38 -21.20 -24.71
C ASN A 113 10.41 -20.29 -23.94
N SER A 114 9.72 -19.43 -24.65
CA SER A 114 8.70 -18.54 -24.07
C SER A 114 7.45 -19.32 -23.63
N PRO A 115 6.91 -19.09 -22.44
CA PRO A 115 5.63 -19.63 -22.02
C PRO A 115 4.45 -19.12 -22.85
N LEU A 116 4.66 -18.08 -23.67
CA LEU A 116 3.67 -17.53 -24.61
C LEU A 116 3.64 -18.31 -25.94
N ASN A 117 4.66 -19.12 -26.22
CA ASN A 117 4.66 -19.97 -27.41
C ASN A 117 3.68 -21.12 -27.20
N ALA A 118 2.94 -21.47 -28.24
CA ALA A 118 2.14 -22.70 -28.22
C ALA A 118 3.08 -23.89 -27.97
N PRO A 119 2.80 -24.76 -26.99
CA PRO A 119 3.59 -25.96 -26.80
C PRO A 119 3.61 -26.77 -28.08
N SER A 120 4.79 -27.05 -28.61
CA SER A 120 4.95 -27.96 -29.73
C SER A 120 4.46 -29.36 -29.30
N GLY A 121 3.44 -29.88 -29.95
CA GLY A 121 2.94 -31.23 -29.68
C GLY A 121 1.76 -31.35 -28.75
N LEU A 122 0.98 -30.28 -28.54
CA LEU A 122 -0.38 -30.45 -28.01
C LEU A 122 -1.22 -31.20 -29.06
N SER A 123 -1.25 -32.52 -28.95
CA SER A 123 -2.39 -33.33 -29.41
C SER A 123 -3.64 -32.84 -28.64
N ALA A 124 -4.82 -33.08 -29.20
CA ALA A 124 -6.09 -32.68 -28.56
C ALA A 124 -6.03 -32.85 -27.03
N ALA A 125 -6.46 -31.83 -26.31
CA ALA A 125 -6.41 -31.81 -24.85
C ALA A 125 -7.12 -33.06 -24.31
N ASP A 126 -6.37 -33.94 -23.72
CA ASP A 126 -6.90 -35.11 -23.06
C ASP A 126 -7.26 -34.78 -21.59
N GLU A 127 -7.99 -35.67 -20.94
CA GLU A 127 -8.41 -35.49 -19.55
C GLU A 127 -7.21 -35.34 -18.61
N SER A 128 -6.08 -35.95 -18.91
CA SER A 128 -4.86 -35.86 -18.11
C SER A 128 -4.22 -34.47 -18.17
N ALA A 129 -4.25 -33.85 -19.34
CA ALA A 129 -3.76 -32.49 -19.51
C ALA A 129 -4.60 -31.45 -18.74
N TRP A 130 -5.92 -31.62 -18.76
CA TRP A 130 -6.84 -30.79 -17.97
C TRP A 130 -6.59 -30.95 -16.47
N THR A 131 -6.56 -32.18 -15.97
CA THR A 131 -6.31 -32.49 -14.56
C THR A 131 -4.97 -31.92 -14.10
N LYS A 132 -3.91 -32.10 -14.90
CA LYS A 132 -2.58 -31.59 -14.60
C LYS A 132 -2.55 -30.07 -14.54
N THR A 133 -3.26 -29.39 -15.44
CA THR A 133 -3.33 -27.92 -15.46
C THR A 133 -4.11 -27.40 -14.25
N LEU A 134 -5.28 -27.97 -13.96
CA LEU A 134 -6.11 -27.56 -12.83
C LEU A 134 -5.48 -27.88 -11.47
N SER A 135 -4.52 -28.81 -11.42
CA SER A 135 -3.79 -29.14 -10.19
C SER A 135 -2.63 -28.20 -9.88
N LYS A 136 -2.27 -27.28 -10.80
CA LYS A 136 -1.24 -26.29 -10.52
C LYS A 136 -1.70 -25.34 -9.42
N LEU A 137 -0.78 -24.90 -8.56
CA LEU A 137 -1.08 -23.98 -7.44
C LEU A 137 -1.69 -22.64 -7.89
N ASN A 138 -1.30 -22.15 -9.06
CA ASN A 138 -1.85 -20.91 -9.63
C ASN A 138 -3.25 -21.08 -10.27
N CYS A 139 -3.69 -22.33 -10.47
CA CYS A 139 -5.01 -22.64 -11.03
C CYS A 139 -5.97 -23.23 -10.00
N CYS A 140 -5.49 -23.68 -8.85
CA CYS A 140 -6.33 -24.28 -7.81
C CYS A 140 -7.22 -23.21 -7.13
N SER A 141 -8.31 -23.66 -6.49
CA SER A 141 -9.20 -22.78 -5.76
C SER A 141 -8.49 -22.08 -4.60
N GLN A 142 -8.61 -20.77 -4.53
CA GLN A 142 -8.11 -19.95 -3.42
C GLN A 142 -9.15 -19.75 -2.31
N ARG A 143 -10.30 -20.41 -2.40
CA ARG A 143 -11.45 -20.18 -1.51
C ARG A 143 -11.09 -20.31 -0.03
N GLY A 144 -10.33 -21.33 0.34
CA GLY A 144 -9.93 -21.54 1.73
C GLY A 144 -9.06 -20.44 2.31
N LEU A 145 -8.30 -19.71 1.48
CA LEU A 145 -7.54 -18.52 1.90
C LEU A 145 -8.47 -17.31 2.02
N VAL A 146 -9.31 -17.09 1.03
CA VAL A 146 -10.23 -15.94 0.97
C VAL A 146 -11.22 -15.94 2.12
N GLU A 147 -11.77 -17.10 2.48
CA GLU A 147 -12.74 -17.24 3.58
C GLU A 147 -12.17 -16.96 4.97
N ARG A 148 -10.86 -16.80 5.10
CA ARG A 148 -10.21 -16.41 6.36
C ARG A 148 -10.18 -14.90 6.61
N PHE A 149 -10.54 -14.09 5.61
CA PHE A 149 -10.45 -12.64 5.68
C PHE A 149 -11.83 -12.01 5.59
N ASP A 150 -11.96 -10.84 6.21
CA ASP A 150 -13.17 -10.05 6.18
C ASP A 150 -13.38 -9.44 4.79
N SER A 151 -14.46 -9.79 4.13
CA SER A 151 -14.76 -9.34 2.79
C SER A 151 -15.96 -8.39 2.70
N SER A 152 -16.74 -8.29 3.78
CA SER A 152 -18.02 -7.55 3.82
C SER A 152 -18.04 -6.43 4.87
N ILE A 153 -16.92 -6.16 5.52
CA ILE A 153 -16.80 -5.12 6.53
C ILE A 153 -17.11 -3.74 5.93
N GLY A 154 -17.93 -2.96 6.65
CA GLY A 154 -18.39 -1.65 6.20
C GLY A 154 -19.57 -1.68 5.21
N ALA A 155 -20.03 -2.86 4.79
CA ALA A 155 -21.18 -3.07 3.90
C ALA A 155 -21.13 -2.27 2.57
N SER A 156 -19.94 -1.86 2.12
CA SER A 156 -19.75 -1.10 0.88
C SER A 156 -19.37 -1.96 -0.32
N ALA A 157 -19.04 -3.25 -0.11
CA ALA A 157 -18.60 -4.15 -1.16
C ALA A 157 -19.73 -4.44 -2.17
N VAL A 158 -19.44 -4.24 -3.45
CA VAL A 158 -20.33 -4.55 -4.60
C VAL A 158 -19.92 -5.87 -5.23
N LEU A 159 -18.61 -6.05 -5.49
CA LEU A 159 -18.03 -7.31 -5.91
C LEU A 159 -17.30 -7.94 -4.73
N HIS A 160 -17.89 -8.98 -4.20
CA HIS A 160 -17.29 -9.81 -3.14
C HIS A 160 -16.30 -10.81 -3.75
N PRO A 161 -15.36 -11.35 -2.95
CA PRO A 161 -14.43 -12.38 -3.42
C PRO A 161 -15.09 -13.59 -4.06
N TYR A 162 -16.31 -13.90 -3.64
CA TYR A 162 -17.19 -14.85 -4.29
C TYR A 162 -18.60 -14.29 -4.36
N GLY A 163 -19.14 -14.22 -5.57
CA GLY A 163 -20.46 -13.65 -5.87
C GLY A 163 -21.37 -14.63 -6.57
N GLY A 164 -22.46 -14.07 -7.11
CA GLY A 164 -23.53 -14.82 -7.74
C GLY A 164 -24.48 -15.47 -6.74
N LYS A 165 -25.56 -16.07 -7.24
CA LYS A 165 -26.62 -16.69 -6.42
C LYS A 165 -26.10 -17.69 -5.41
N ASN A 166 -25.07 -18.46 -5.78
CA ASN A 166 -24.52 -19.54 -4.97
C ASN A 166 -23.20 -19.15 -4.25
N LEU A 167 -22.80 -17.86 -4.31
CA LEU A 167 -21.53 -17.37 -3.77
C LEU A 167 -20.32 -18.22 -4.20
N ALA A 168 -20.29 -18.61 -5.48
CA ALA A 168 -19.30 -19.52 -6.03
C ALA A 168 -18.46 -18.90 -7.16
N THR A 169 -18.84 -17.73 -7.66
CA THR A 169 -18.18 -17.07 -8.79
C THR A 169 -17.14 -16.08 -8.28
N SER A 170 -15.86 -16.34 -8.58
CA SER A 170 -14.78 -15.40 -8.29
C SER A 170 -14.82 -14.25 -9.30
N PRO A 171 -14.90 -12.98 -8.87
CA PRO A 171 -14.78 -11.83 -9.75
C PRO A 171 -13.33 -11.53 -10.09
N ASP A 172 -13.11 -10.85 -11.20
CA ASP A 172 -11.78 -10.45 -11.65
C ASP A 172 -11.26 -9.15 -10.98
N ALA A 173 -12.15 -8.41 -10.32
CA ALA A 173 -11.82 -7.17 -9.63
C ALA A 173 -12.63 -7.01 -8.34
N MET A 174 -12.12 -6.22 -7.42
CA MET A 174 -12.87 -5.73 -6.27
C MET A 174 -13.60 -4.45 -6.64
N CYS A 175 -14.85 -4.31 -6.21
CA CYS A 175 -15.61 -3.08 -6.30
C CYS A 175 -16.24 -2.73 -4.95
N SER A 176 -16.06 -1.50 -4.52
CA SER A 176 -16.69 -0.96 -3.32
C SER A 176 -17.31 0.41 -3.60
N LYS A 177 -18.46 0.67 -3.03
CA LYS A 177 -19.05 2.02 -3.02
C LYS A 177 -18.28 2.92 -2.07
N ILE A 178 -18.23 4.21 -2.38
CA ILE A 178 -17.64 5.20 -1.48
C ILE A 178 -18.52 5.29 -0.22
N PRO A 179 -17.96 5.08 0.98
CA PRO A 179 -18.73 5.21 2.23
C PRO A 179 -19.13 6.67 2.46
N LEU A 180 -20.38 6.87 2.88
CA LEU A 180 -20.91 8.17 3.22
C LEU A 180 -21.43 8.15 4.65
N LEU A 181 -21.27 9.26 5.36
CA LEU A 181 -21.84 9.43 6.71
C LEU A 181 -23.38 9.45 6.69
N LYS A 182 -23.96 9.97 5.62
CA LYS A 182 -25.43 10.03 5.40
C LYS A 182 -25.74 9.84 3.93
N GLY A 183 -26.86 9.17 3.64
CA GLY A 183 -27.34 8.94 2.29
C GLY A 183 -26.68 7.72 1.61
N SER A 184 -26.78 7.66 0.30
CA SER A 184 -26.21 6.59 -0.53
C SER A 184 -25.61 7.17 -1.82
N THR A 185 -24.67 6.44 -2.41
CA THR A 185 -24.07 6.79 -3.70
C THR A 185 -23.96 5.56 -4.59
N ASN A 186 -23.96 5.79 -5.90
CA ASN A 186 -23.60 4.78 -6.89
C ASN A 186 -22.15 4.95 -7.38
N THR A 187 -21.42 5.92 -6.85
CA THR A 187 -20.00 6.05 -7.11
C THR A 187 -19.22 4.99 -6.32
N GLY A 188 -18.35 4.29 -7.00
CA GLY A 188 -17.52 3.25 -6.40
C GLY A 188 -16.09 3.31 -6.93
N THR A 189 -15.25 2.51 -6.31
CA THR A 189 -13.86 2.27 -6.70
C THR A 189 -13.71 0.85 -7.18
N LEU A 190 -12.89 0.65 -8.20
CA LEU A 190 -12.50 -0.65 -8.71
C LEU A 190 -11.02 -0.87 -8.49
N PHE A 191 -10.65 -2.05 -8.00
CA PHE A 191 -9.27 -2.48 -7.87
C PHE A 191 -9.09 -3.85 -8.52
N SER A 192 -8.00 -4.00 -9.22
CA SER A 192 -7.57 -5.27 -9.78
C SER A 192 -6.06 -5.41 -9.72
N PHE A 193 -5.58 -6.61 -9.91
CA PHE A 193 -4.18 -6.90 -10.08
C PHE A 193 -3.99 -7.91 -11.21
N GLY A 194 -2.80 -7.96 -11.77
CA GLY A 194 -2.38 -8.98 -12.70
C GLY A 194 -1.08 -9.62 -12.23
N PHE A 195 -0.93 -10.90 -12.43
CA PHE A 195 0.30 -11.61 -12.16
C PHE A 195 0.32 -12.98 -12.82
N ASN A 196 1.34 -13.24 -13.60
CA ASN A 196 1.60 -14.57 -14.15
C ASN A 196 3.00 -15.02 -13.75
N PRO A 197 3.13 -16.04 -12.86
CA PRO A 197 4.43 -16.48 -12.37
C PRO A 197 5.32 -17.07 -13.49
N ASP A 198 4.75 -17.81 -14.44
CA ASP A 198 5.51 -18.45 -15.52
C ASP A 198 6.15 -17.41 -16.44
N ILE A 199 5.38 -16.37 -16.81
CA ILE A 199 5.90 -15.26 -17.61
C ILE A 199 6.95 -14.46 -16.82
N SER A 200 6.70 -14.23 -15.53
CA SER A 200 7.60 -13.45 -14.67
C SER A 200 8.94 -14.17 -14.41
N ILE A 201 8.93 -15.48 -14.28
CA ILE A 201 10.14 -16.31 -14.14
C ILE A 201 10.93 -16.31 -15.46
N TRP A 202 10.25 -16.44 -16.60
CA TRP A 202 10.89 -16.44 -17.90
C TRP A 202 11.50 -15.05 -18.22
N SER A 203 10.77 -13.97 -17.94
CA SER A 203 11.21 -12.60 -18.17
C SER A 203 10.47 -11.63 -17.24
N PRO A 204 11.14 -11.06 -16.23
CA PRO A 204 10.54 -10.04 -15.35
C PRO A 204 9.97 -8.85 -16.10
N TYR A 205 10.61 -8.44 -17.21
CA TYR A 205 10.12 -7.36 -18.06
C TYR A 205 8.75 -7.69 -18.67
N HIS A 206 8.63 -8.85 -19.33
CA HIS A 206 7.36 -9.29 -19.90
C HIS A 206 6.33 -9.59 -18.81
N GLY A 207 6.76 -10.18 -17.70
CA GLY A 207 5.91 -10.40 -16.53
C GLY A 207 5.24 -9.13 -16.02
N ALA A 208 6.01 -8.05 -15.90
CA ALA A 208 5.49 -6.75 -15.48
C ALA A 208 4.51 -6.15 -16.53
N MET A 209 4.87 -6.20 -17.83
CA MET A 209 3.97 -5.73 -18.89
C MET A 209 2.63 -6.46 -18.89
N TYR A 210 2.65 -7.79 -18.83
CA TYR A 210 1.44 -8.60 -18.83
C TYR A 210 0.63 -8.43 -17.54
N ALA A 211 1.28 -8.23 -16.40
CA ALA A 211 0.59 -7.94 -15.14
C ALA A 211 -0.23 -6.64 -15.23
N VAL A 212 0.35 -5.58 -15.80
CA VAL A 212 -0.36 -4.31 -16.04
C VAL A 212 -1.50 -4.50 -17.05
N LEU A 213 -1.27 -5.19 -18.15
CA LEU A 213 -2.28 -5.45 -19.16
C LEU A 213 -3.45 -6.26 -18.62
N GLU A 214 -3.18 -7.30 -17.84
CA GLU A 214 -4.19 -8.12 -17.17
C GLU A 214 -5.02 -7.29 -16.20
N SER A 215 -4.36 -6.46 -15.39
CA SER A 215 -5.02 -5.55 -14.45
C SER A 215 -5.99 -4.61 -15.16
N PHE A 216 -5.58 -4.02 -16.29
CA PHE A 216 -6.44 -3.16 -17.11
C PHE A 216 -7.63 -3.92 -17.72
N ALA A 217 -7.38 -5.11 -18.24
CA ALA A 217 -8.42 -5.96 -18.81
C ALA A 217 -9.48 -6.34 -17.77
N LYS A 218 -9.06 -6.64 -16.54
CA LYS A 218 -9.97 -6.95 -15.42
C LYS A 218 -10.83 -5.74 -15.02
N ILE A 219 -10.26 -4.54 -14.99
CA ILE A 219 -11.04 -3.31 -14.75
C ILE A 219 -12.07 -3.09 -15.86
N ALA A 220 -11.68 -3.25 -17.14
CA ALA A 220 -12.58 -3.12 -18.27
C ALA A 220 -13.72 -4.15 -18.22
N ALA A 221 -13.38 -5.42 -17.95
CA ALA A 221 -14.36 -6.51 -17.83
C ALA A 221 -15.34 -6.29 -16.67
N SER A 222 -14.93 -5.58 -15.63
CA SER A 222 -15.78 -5.21 -14.49
C SER A 222 -16.59 -3.92 -14.72
N GLY A 223 -16.54 -3.34 -15.91
CA GLY A 223 -17.27 -2.12 -16.28
C GLY A 223 -16.58 -0.81 -15.94
N GLY A 224 -15.30 -0.85 -15.59
CA GLY A 224 -14.50 0.34 -15.29
C GLY A 224 -14.04 1.07 -16.55
N ASP A 225 -13.85 2.38 -16.42
CA ASP A 225 -13.30 3.24 -17.46
C ASP A 225 -11.78 3.21 -17.39
N VAL A 226 -11.16 2.48 -18.33
CA VAL A 226 -9.69 2.32 -18.39
C VAL A 226 -8.95 3.64 -18.61
N SER A 227 -9.60 4.67 -19.16
CA SER A 227 -8.99 5.98 -19.32
C SER A 227 -8.78 6.74 -18.00
N LYS A 228 -9.42 6.28 -16.93
CA LYS A 228 -9.39 6.88 -15.59
C LYS A 228 -8.56 6.08 -14.57
N ILE A 229 -7.88 5.01 -15.00
CA ILE A 229 -7.00 4.23 -14.14
C ILE A 229 -5.83 5.11 -13.66
N ARG A 230 -5.51 4.95 -12.39
CA ARG A 230 -4.37 5.62 -11.73
C ARG A 230 -3.54 4.61 -10.96
#